data_906c29455e99cc2a464700225ca5ed75
#
_entry.id   906c29455e99cc2a464700225ca5ed75
#
_cell.length_a   1.000
_cell.length_b   1.000
_cell.length_c   1.000
_cell.angle_alpha   90.00
_cell.angle_beta   90.00
_cell.angle_gamma   90.00
#
_symmetry.space_group_name_H-M   'P 1'
#
loop_
_entity.id
_entity.type
_entity.pdbx_description
1 polymer ?
#
loop_
_entity_poly.entity_id
_entity_poly.type
_entity_poly.pdbx_seq_one_letter_code
_entity_poly.pdbx_strand_id
1 'polypeptide(L)'
;AFRADANAARMRSSARRLAMPELPDELFLESLRQLIAVDDRWVPKAGGEEALYLRPFMIATEPGLGVRPAKEYRYLLIGSPAGAYFKGGISPVTVWVSTEYVRASPGGTGAAKFGGNYAASLLAQAQAAEHGCDQVVWLDGVERRYVEEMGGMNLFFVIGSGGSARLVTPELSGSLLPGITRDSLLQLALDAGFAVEE
;
A
#
# COMPACT_ATOMS: atom_id res chain seq x y z
N ALA A 1 -13.79 -1.69 9.59
CA ALA A 1 -12.63 -1.36 8.73
C ALA A 1 -13.10 -1.29 7.28
N PHE A 2 -12.50 -0.42 6.48
CA PHE A 2 -12.84 -0.25 5.06
C PHE A 2 -12.41 -1.50 4.28
N ARG A 3 -13.36 -2.17 3.60
CA ARG A 3 -13.17 -3.37 2.78
C ARG A 3 -12.25 -4.41 3.44
N ALA A 4 -12.57 -4.82 4.65
CA ALA A 4 -11.75 -5.73 5.44
C ALA A 4 -11.55 -7.10 4.76
N ASP A 5 -12.54 -7.58 4.04
CA ASP A 5 -12.52 -8.80 3.20
C ASP A 5 -11.45 -8.71 2.09
N ALA A 6 -11.40 -7.60 1.37
CA ALA A 6 -10.38 -7.35 0.35
C ALA A 6 -8.97 -7.27 0.96
N ASN A 7 -8.84 -6.70 2.17
CA ASN A 7 -7.57 -6.68 2.90
C ASN A 7 -7.14 -8.09 3.34
N ALA A 8 -8.07 -8.96 3.76
CA ALA A 8 -7.79 -10.36 4.07
C ALA A 8 -7.28 -11.11 2.82
N ALA A 9 -7.97 -10.96 1.68
CA ALA A 9 -7.56 -11.55 0.41
C ALA A 9 -6.16 -11.08 -0.02
N ARG A 10 -5.85 -9.77 0.13
CA ARG A 10 -4.52 -9.24 -0.16
C ARG A 10 -3.45 -9.78 0.79
N MET A 11 -3.76 -9.99 2.07
CA MET A 11 -2.82 -10.62 3.00
C MET A 11 -2.49 -12.05 2.58
N ARG A 12 -3.48 -12.84 2.15
CA ARG A 12 -3.26 -14.19 1.62
C ARG A 12 -2.38 -14.17 0.37
N SER A 13 -2.67 -13.29 -0.60
CA SER A 13 -1.86 -13.19 -1.83
C SER A 13 -0.41 -12.81 -1.53
N SER A 14 -0.19 -11.90 -0.57
CA SER A 14 1.14 -11.51 -0.12
C SER A 14 1.88 -12.68 0.57
N ALA A 15 1.19 -13.41 1.45
CA ALA A 15 1.73 -14.60 2.11
C ALA A 15 2.13 -15.67 1.08
N ARG A 16 1.26 -15.96 0.12
CA ARG A 16 1.55 -16.91 -0.97
C ARG A 16 2.79 -16.52 -1.75
N ARG A 17 2.94 -15.22 -2.12
CA ARG A 17 4.11 -14.72 -2.84
C ARG A 17 5.41 -14.92 -2.06
N LEU A 18 5.36 -14.90 -0.73
CA LEU A 18 6.51 -15.04 0.16
C LEU A 18 6.70 -16.47 0.69
N ALA A 19 5.98 -17.44 0.12
CA ALA A 19 5.98 -18.84 0.58
C ALA A 19 5.65 -18.98 2.08
N MET A 20 4.76 -18.11 2.58
CA MET A 20 4.20 -18.17 3.93
C MET A 20 2.82 -18.84 3.91
N PRO A 21 2.35 -19.42 5.03
CA PRO A 21 1.00 -19.96 5.11
C PRO A 21 -0.05 -18.85 4.93
N GLU A 22 -1.14 -19.18 4.25
CA GLU A 22 -2.26 -18.27 4.07
C GLU A 22 -3.12 -18.21 5.34
N LEU A 23 -3.31 -17.02 5.88
CA LEU A 23 -4.20 -16.82 7.02
C LEU A 23 -5.67 -16.94 6.55
N PRO A 24 -6.52 -17.77 7.20
CA PRO A 24 -7.94 -17.83 6.87
C PRO A 24 -8.63 -16.47 7.03
N ASP A 25 -9.55 -16.15 6.11
CA ASP A 25 -10.26 -14.85 6.13
C ASP A 25 -11.08 -14.67 7.41
N GLU A 26 -11.69 -15.74 7.90
CA GLU A 26 -12.49 -15.71 9.13
C GLU A 26 -11.62 -15.32 10.34
N LEU A 27 -10.39 -15.87 10.41
CA LEU A 27 -9.47 -15.54 11.50
C LEU A 27 -8.99 -14.07 11.39
N PHE A 28 -8.69 -13.60 10.18
CA PHE A 28 -8.35 -12.21 9.93
C PHE A 28 -9.48 -11.26 10.37
N LEU A 29 -10.70 -11.51 9.91
CA LEU A 29 -11.85 -10.65 10.21
C LEU A 29 -12.23 -10.70 11.69
N GLU A 30 -12.16 -11.88 12.33
CA GLU A 30 -12.45 -12.04 13.74
C GLU A 30 -11.41 -11.33 14.61
N SER A 31 -10.13 -11.40 14.27
CA SER A 31 -9.09 -10.67 14.99
C SER A 31 -9.32 -9.16 15.01
N LEU A 32 -9.82 -8.58 13.89
CA LEU A 32 -10.19 -7.16 13.83
C LEU A 32 -11.34 -6.84 14.79
N ARG A 33 -12.39 -7.68 14.81
CA ARG A 33 -13.54 -7.48 15.69
C ARG A 33 -13.13 -7.55 17.17
N GLN A 34 -12.31 -8.54 17.52
CA GLN A 34 -11.85 -8.73 18.90
C GLN A 34 -10.97 -7.57 19.37
N LEU A 35 -10.01 -7.12 18.57
CA LEU A 35 -9.16 -5.98 18.92
C LEU A 35 -10.00 -4.73 19.17
N ILE A 36 -10.92 -4.41 18.27
CA ILE A 36 -11.77 -3.23 18.40
C ILE A 36 -12.70 -3.34 19.60
N ALA A 37 -13.23 -4.54 19.89
CA ALA A 37 -14.11 -4.73 21.06
C ALA A 37 -13.38 -4.58 22.39
N VAL A 38 -12.10 -4.95 22.47
CA VAL A 38 -11.29 -4.82 23.70
C VAL A 38 -10.79 -3.39 23.88
N ASP A 39 -10.44 -2.72 22.80
CA ASP A 39 -9.76 -1.43 22.78
C ASP A 39 -10.66 -0.31 22.21
N ASP A 40 -11.98 -0.41 22.34
CA ASP A 40 -12.97 0.53 21.81
C ASP A 40 -12.73 1.98 22.23
N ARG A 41 -12.24 2.17 23.46
CA ARG A 41 -11.88 3.49 24.03
C ARG A 41 -10.78 4.22 23.25
N TRP A 42 -9.98 3.49 22.46
CA TRP A 42 -8.91 4.04 21.64
C TRP A 42 -9.35 4.35 20.21
N VAL A 43 -10.57 3.98 19.86
CA VAL A 43 -11.15 4.32 18.54
C VAL A 43 -11.47 5.81 18.52
N PRO A 44 -10.87 6.61 17.62
CA PRO A 44 -11.16 8.03 17.51
C PRO A 44 -12.63 8.27 17.22
N LYS A 45 -13.16 9.40 17.71
CA LYS A 45 -14.55 9.80 17.46
C LYS A 45 -14.77 10.13 15.99
N ALA A 46 -15.94 9.79 15.48
CA ALA A 46 -16.34 10.16 14.12
C ALA A 46 -16.42 11.68 13.94
N GLY A 47 -16.10 12.17 12.72
CA GLY A 47 -16.26 13.56 12.32
C GLY A 47 -14.96 14.34 12.16
N GLY A 48 -13.81 13.75 12.49
CA GLY A 48 -12.48 14.31 12.21
C GLY A 48 -11.71 13.47 11.17
N GLU A 49 -10.44 13.84 10.94
CA GLU A 49 -9.50 13.07 10.07
C GLU A 49 -8.79 11.95 10.83
N GLU A 50 -9.07 11.82 12.11
CA GLU A 50 -8.49 10.79 12.96
C GLU A 50 -9.10 9.42 12.67
N ALA A 51 -8.27 8.38 12.69
CA ALA A 51 -8.70 7.00 12.46
C ALA A 51 -7.94 6.03 13.36
N LEU A 52 -8.53 4.86 13.63
CA LEU A 52 -7.79 3.74 14.20
C LEU A 52 -7.04 3.03 13.07
N TYR A 53 -5.72 3.17 13.06
CA TYR A 53 -4.86 2.43 12.13
C TYR A 53 -4.69 1.00 12.63
N LEU A 54 -5.11 0.03 11.81
CA LEU A 54 -4.98 -1.39 12.10
C LEU A 54 -3.87 -1.99 11.24
N ARG A 55 -2.91 -2.66 11.87
CA ARG A 55 -1.79 -3.31 11.19
C ARG A 55 -1.76 -4.81 11.48
N PRO A 56 -2.44 -5.61 10.66
CA PRO A 56 -2.22 -7.05 10.63
C PRO A 56 -0.88 -7.35 9.94
N PHE A 57 -0.10 -8.25 10.51
CA PHE A 57 1.16 -8.70 9.90
C PHE A 57 1.53 -10.09 10.37
N MET A 58 2.39 -10.73 9.63
CA MET A 58 2.90 -12.06 9.91
C MET A 58 4.41 -12.08 9.80
N ILE A 59 5.06 -12.76 10.74
CA ILE A 59 6.51 -12.91 10.80
C ILE A 59 6.89 -14.38 10.95
N ALA A 60 8.03 -14.77 10.39
CA ALA A 60 8.64 -16.05 10.70
C ALA A 60 9.20 -16.03 12.12
N THR A 61 9.02 -17.12 12.86
CA THR A 61 9.51 -17.30 14.24
C THR A 61 10.47 -18.45 14.38
N GLU A 62 10.62 -19.28 13.36
CA GLU A 62 11.61 -20.35 13.34
C GLU A 62 13.03 -19.78 13.26
N PRO A 63 13.93 -20.10 14.21
CA PRO A 63 15.31 -19.68 14.11
C PRO A 63 16.06 -20.46 13.01
N GLY A 64 16.90 -19.78 12.25
CA GLY A 64 17.69 -20.40 11.18
C GLY A 64 18.56 -19.40 10.45
N LEU A 65 19.68 -19.88 9.89
CA LEU A 65 20.62 -19.07 9.11
C LEU A 65 20.49 -19.28 7.59
N GLY A 66 19.75 -20.31 7.16
CA GLY A 66 19.58 -20.66 5.75
C GLY A 66 18.51 -19.81 5.07
N VAL A 67 18.70 -19.53 3.77
CA VAL A 67 17.67 -18.90 2.94
C VAL A 67 16.68 -19.97 2.48
N ARG A 68 15.59 -20.11 3.20
CA ARG A 68 14.49 -21.03 2.91
C ARG A 68 13.19 -20.51 3.54
N PRO A 69 12.01 -20.94 3.07
CA PRO A 69 10.78 -20.69 3.79
C PRO A 69 10.86 -21.26 5.22
N ALA A 70 10.41 -20.50 6.19
CA ALA A 70 10.30 -20.95 7.57
C ALA A 70 9.13 -21.93 7.72
N LYS A 71 9.13 -22.74 8.79
CA LYS A 71 8.04 -23.67 9.10
C LYS A 71 7.12 -23.14 10.19
N GLU A 72 7.58 -22.11 10.94
CA GLU A 72 6.85 -21.51 12.04
C GLU A 72 6.65 -20.02 11.79
N TYR A 73 5.43 -19.55 11.98
CA TYR A 73 5.03 -18.16 11.77
C TYR A 73 4.14 -17.69 12.89
N ARG A 74 4.14 -16.39 13.13
CA ARG A 74 3.21 -15.73 14.05
C ARG A 74 2.45 -14.64 13.32
N TYR A 75 1.14 -14.70 13.42
CA TYR A 75 0.24 -13.61 13.04
C TYR A 75 0.05 -12.67 14.23
N LEU A 76 0.09 -11.36 13.96
CA LEU A 76 -0.14 -10.30 14.93
C LEU A 76 -1.04 -9.23 14.32
N LEU A 77 -1.87 -8.64 15.16
CA LEU A 77 -2.67 -7.47 14.83
C LEU A 77 -2.42 -6.41 15.90
N ILE A 78 -1.98 -5.24 15.48
CA ILE A 78 -1.83 -4.08 16.35
C ILE A 78 -2.69 -2.93 15.87
N GLY A 79 -3.16 -2.08 16.80
CA GLY A 79 -3.93 -0.88 16.53
C GLY A 79 -3.23 0.35 17.10
N SER A 80 -3.38 1.49 16.43
CA SER A 80 -2.89 2.78 16.89
C SER A 80 -3.84 3.88 16.45
N PRO A 81 -4.29 4.78 17.34
CA PRO A 81 -4.90 6.03 16.90
C PRO A 81 -3.93 6.80 16.01
N ALA A 82 -4.40 7.28 14.89
CA ALA A 82 -3.64 8.07 13.91
C ALA A 82 -4.40 9.33 13.56
N GLY A 83 -3.70 10.45 13.48
CA GLY A 83 -4.22 11.71 12.96
C GLY A 83 -4.17 11.76 11.43
N ALA A 84 -4.37 12.96 10.88
CA ALA A 84 -4.25 13.20 9.45
C ALA A 84 -2.87 12.77 8.93
N TYR A 85 -2.84 12.13 7.78
CA TYR A 85 -1.58 11.70 7.15
C TYR A 85 -0.68 12.89 6.79
N PHE A 86 -1.27 13.97 6.31
CA PHE A 86 -0.59 15.24 6.05
C PHE A 86 -0.98 16.27 7.11
N LYS A 87 -0.02 16.77 7.88
CA LYS A 87 -0.25 17.73 8.98
C LYS A 87 -0.92 19.04 8.57
N GLY A 88 -0.87 19.40 7.29
CA GLY A 88 -1.47 20.63 6.74
C GLY A 88 -2.76 20.41 5.95
N GLY A 89 -3.35 19.20 6.02
CA GLY A 89 -4.48 18.84 5.17
C GLY A 89 -4.05 18.51 3.73
N ILE A 90 -4.96 18.62 2.77
CA ILE A 90 -4.67 18.36 1.34
C ILE A 90 -3.85 19.54 0.80
N SER A 91 -2.58 19.32 0.53
CA SER A 91 -1.66 20.28 -0.04
C SER A 91 -0.79 19.64 -1.14
N PRO A 92 -0.34 20.43 -2.13
CA PRO A 92 0.65 19.96 -3.10
C PRO A 92 1.93 19.49 -2.42
N VAL A 93 2.55 18.45 -2.99
CA VAL A 93 3.85 17.94 -2.55
C VAL A 93 4.85 18.02 -3.70
N THR A 94 6.12 18.21 -3.37
CA THR A 94 7.21 18.17 -4.35
C THR A 94 7.73 16.74 -4.45
N VAL A 95 7.91 16.26 -5.68
CA VAL A 95 8.30 14.86 -5.91
C VAL A 95 9.63 14.77 -6.65
N TRP A 96 10.44 13.80 -6.26
CA TRP A 96 11.67 13.40 -6.91
C TRP A 96 11.43 12.20 -7.83
N VAL A 97 11.69 12.31 -9.11
CA VAL A 97 11.61 11.17 -10.03
C VAL A 97 12.93 10.39 -9.94
N SER A 98 12.88 9.17 -9.39
CA SER A 98 14.06 8.31 -9.29
C SER A 98 14.37 7.70 -10.65
N THR A 99 15.52 8.05 -11.21
CA THR A 99 16.04 7.49 -12.47
C THR A 99 17.10 6.42 -12.24
N GLU A 100 17.64 6.32 -11.03
CA GLU A 100 18.69 5.38 -10.66
C GLU A 100 18.14 4.14 -9.95
N TYR A 101 17.26 4.33 -8.97
CA TYR A 101 16.70 3.25 -8.17
C TYR A 101 15.28 2.92 -8.59
N VAL A 102 14.90 1.65 -8.45
CA VAL A 102 13.54 1.16 -8.65
C VAL A 102 12.97 0.63 -7.35
N ARG A 103 11.67 0.75 -7.16
CA ARG A 103 10.98 0.18 -6.00
C ARG A 103 10.86 -1.33 -6.09
N ALA A 104 10.57 -1.81 -7.27
CA ALA A 104 10.34 -3.21 -7.57
C ALA A 104 10.55 -3.46 -9.07
N SER A 105 10.50 -4.73 -9.49
CA SER A 105 10.58 -5.12 -10.89
C SER A 105 9.63 -6.29 -11.18
N PRO A 106 9.27 -6.54 -12.44
CA PRO A 106 8.48 -7.71 -12.82
C PRO A 106 9.11 -9.02 -12.30
N GLY A 107 8.28 -9.91 -11.79
CA GLY A 107 8.73 -11.15 -11.15
C GLY A 107 9.27 -11.00 -9.72
N GLY A 108 9.47 -9.77 -9.25
CA GLY A 108 9.84 -9.46 -7.87
C GLY A 108 8.67 -9.53 -6.88
N THR A 109 8.79 -8.82 -5.77
CA THR A 109 7.82 -8.84 -4.67
C THR A 109 6.92 -7.60 -4.62
N GLY A 110 6.96 -6.74 -5.64
CA GLY A 110 6.28 -5.44 -5.65
C GLY A 110 4.77 -5.51 -5.42
N ALA A 111 4.11 -6.55 -5.95
CA ALA A 111 2.69 -6.79 -5.75
C ALA A 111 2.32 -7.35 -4.37
N ALA A 112 3.29 -7.74 -3.55
CA ALA A 112 3.07 -8.19 -2.18
C ALA A 112 3.21 -7.05 -1.18
N LYS A 113 2.39 -7.05 -0.13
CA LYS A 113 2.52 -6.12 1.01
C LYS A 113 3.64 -6.63 1.94
N PHE A 114 4.87 -6.27 1.64
CA PHE A 114 6.08 -6.88 2.18
C PHE A 114 7.11 -5.83 2.62
N GLY A 115 7.66 -5.98 3.81
CA GLY A 115 8.61 -5.03 4.42
C GLY A 115 9.87 -4.78 3.58
N GLY A 116 10.35 -5.78 2.86
CA GLY A 116 11.51 -5.65 1.98
C GLY A 116 11.34 -4.63 0.85
N ASN A 117 10.12 -4.47 0.31
CA ASN A 117 9.84 -3.44 -0.70
C ASN A 117 10.05 -2.02 -0.15
N TYR A 118 9.76 -1.83 1.13
CA TYR A 118 9.96 -0.52 1.79
C TYR A 118 11.44 -0.27 2.09
N ALA A 119 12.18 -1.31 2.49
CA ALA A 119 13.62 -1.19 2.71
C ALA A 119 14.35 -0.75 1.43
N ALA A 120 13.99 -1.31 0.28
CA ALA A 120 14.56 -0.95 -1.02
C ALA A 120 14.33 0.53 -1.41
N SER A 121 13.33 1.19 -0.82
CA SER A 121 12.99 2.58 -1.15
C SER A 121 13.77 3.63 -0.34
N LEU A 122 14.45 3.23 0.74
CA LEU A 122 14.97 4.18 1.74
C LEU A 122 16.05 5.13 1.18
N LEU A 123 16.96 4.63 0.35
CA LEU A 123 18.04 5.46 -0.19
C LEU A 123 17.50 6.53 -1.13
N ALA A 124 16.60 6.16 -2.04
CA ALA A 124 15.99 7.14 -2.95
C ALA A 124 15.12 8.18 -2.19
N GLN A 125 14.48 7.77 -1.07
CA GLN A 125 13.77 8.72 -0.21
C GLN A 125 14.73 9.70 0.48
N ALA A 126 15.90 9.24 0.92
CA ALA A 126 16.93 10.12 1.48
C ALA A 126 17.43 11.13 0.43
N GLN A 127 17.70 10.67 -0.80
CA GLN A 127 18.07 11.55 -1.92
C GLN A 127 16.97 12.59 -2.22
N ALA A 128 15.71 12.18 -2.25
CA ALA A 128 14.60 13.10 -2.45
C ALA A 128 14.57 14.20 -1.38
N ALA A 129 14.76 13.81 -0.11
CA ALA A 129 14.81 14.78 1.00
C ALA A 129 16.01 15.75 0.88
N GLU A 130 17.18 15.28 0.46
CA GLU A 130 18.35 16.14 0.18
C GLU A 130 18.08 17.17 -0.92
N HIS A 131 17.21 16.84 -1.88
CA HIS A 131 16.77 17.76 -2.93
C HIS A 131 15.52 18.59 -2.55
N GLY A 132 15.09 18.55 -1.29
CA GLY A 132 13.93 19.28 -0.81
C GLY A 132 12.60 18.74 -1.32
N CYS A 133 12.55 17.47 -1.73
CA CYS A 133 11.36 16.81 -2.18
C CYS A 133 10.71 15.96 -1.07
N ASP A 134 9.38 15.92 -1.06
CA ASP A 134 8.60 15.23 -0.04
C ASP A 134 8.48 13.74 -0.31
N GLN A 135 8.47 13.33 -1.59
CA GLN A 135 8.22 11.95 -2.01
C GLN A 135 9.05 11.58 -3.25
N VAL A 136 9.18 10.27 -3.46
CA VAL A 136 9.83 9.70 -4.66
C VAL A 136 8.76 9.16 -5.60
N VAL A 137 8.83 9.51 -6.88
CA VAL A 137 8.10 8.85 -7.96
C VAL A 137 8.98 7.77 -8.55
N TRP A 138 8.45 6.56 -8.62
CA TRP A 138 9.12 5.40 -9.16
C TRP A 138 8.78 5.20 -10.64
N LEU A 139 9.82 4.89 -11.40
CA LEU A 139 9.69 4.43 -12.77
C LEU A 139 9.76 2.91 -12.84
N ASP A 140 9.23 2.33 -13.91
CA ASP A 140 9.27 0.90 -14.17
C ASP A 140 10.70 0.34 -14.15
N GLY A 141 10.81 -0.90 -13.70
CA GLY A 141 12.11 -1.56 -13.50
C GLY A 141 12.79 -2.04 -14.78
N VAL A 142 12.16 -1.92 -15.94
CA VAL A 142 12.68 -2.42 -17.22
C VAL A 142 13.20 -1.29 -18.10
N GLU A 143 12.31 -0.36 -18.47
CA GLU A 143 12.63 0.74 -19.39
C GLU A 143 12.98 2.04 -18.68
N ARG A 144 12.66 2.17 -17.40
CA ARG A 144 12.83 3.41 -16.62
C ARG A 144 12.09 4.60 -17.25
N ARG A 145 10.94 4.36 -17.81
CA ARG A 145 10.18 5.31 -18.61
C ARG A 145 8.76 5.54 -18.10
N TYR A 146 8.13 4.51 -17.60
CA TYR A 146 6.73 4.57 -17.18
C TYR A 146 6.63 4.78 -15.67
N VAL A 147 5.75 5.69 -15.26
CA VAL A 147 5.49 5.92 -13.84
C VAL A 147 4.75 4.71 -13.26
N GLU A 148 5.19 4.24 -12.08
CA GLU A 148 4.56 3.14 -11.37
C GLU A 148 3.87 3.59 -10.08
N GLU A 149 4.62 4.07 -9.10
CA GLU A 149 4.10 4.46 -7.77
C GLU A 149 4.82 5.72 -7.25
N MET A 150 4.23 6.36 -6.24
CA MET A 150 4.86 7.45 -5.49
C MET A 150 5.06 7.02 -4.03
N GLY A 151 6.31 6.93 -3.58
CA GLY A 151 6.64 6.39 -2.27
C GLY A 151 6.09 4.97 -2.10
N GLY A 152 5.10 4.79 -1.26
CA GLY A 152 4.36 3.53 -1.09
C GLY A 152 2.88 3.63 -1.46
N MET A 153 2.53 4.53 -2.39
CA MET A 153 1.16 4.88 -2.75
C MET A 153 0.94 4.74 -4.26
N ASN A 154 -0.20 4.18 -4.65
CA ASN A 154 -0.64 4.23 -6.04
C ASN A 154 -0.92 5.69 -6.45
N LEU A 155 -0.70 6.00 -7.73
CA LEU A 155 -0.90 7.32 -8.32
C LEU A 155 -2.11 7.33 -9.22
N PHE A 156 -2.76 8.50 -9.29
CA PHE A 156 -3.78 8.83 -10.29
C PHE A 156 -3.46 10.17 -10.95
N PHE A 157 -3.72 10.23 -12.24
CA PHE A 157 -3.60 11.44 -13.02
C PHE A 157 -4.98 11.83 -13.56
N VAL A 158 -5.34 13.10 -13.42
CA VAL A 158 -6.51 13.65 -14.09
C VAL A 158 -6.02 14.35 -15.35
N ILE A 159 -6.39 13.80 -16.52
CA ILE A 159 -5.96 14.30 -17.82
C ILE A 159 -7.16 14.90 -18.53
N GLY A 160 -7.02 16.14 -19.02
CA GLY A 160 -8.11 16.90 -19.61
C GLY A 160 -8.85 17.76 -18.57
N SER A 161 -9.98 18.32 -18.99
CA SER A 161 -10.80 19.19 -18.13
C SER A 161 -12.28 19.11 -18.50
N GLY A 162 -13.15 19.48 -17.56
CA GLY A 162 -14.59 19.44 -17.76
C GLY A 162 -15.09 18.07 -18.21
N GLY A 163 -15.96 18.00 -19.19
CA GLY A 163 -16.55 16.75 -19.69
C GLY A 163 -15.57 15.81 -20.46
N SER A 164 -14.34 16.28 -20.75
CA SER A 164 -13.27 15.45 -21.34
C SER A 164 -12.25 14.94 -20.32
N ALA A 165 -12.44 15.21 -19.05
CA ALA A 165 -11.54 14.73 -17.99
C ALA A 165 -11.61 13.21 -17.87
N ARG A 166 -10.45 12.57 -17.80
CA ARG A 166 -10.31 11.13 -17.57
C ARG A 166 -9.35 10.87 -16.43
N LEU A 167 -9.59 9.80 -15.70
CA LEU A 167 -8.74 9.32 -14.63
C LEU A 167 -7.82 8.24 -15.16
N VAL A 168 -6.52 8.43 -15.04
CA VAL A 168 -5.49 7.48 -15.51
C VAL A 168 -4.66 7.02 -14.32
N THR A 169 -4.39 5.73 -14.21
CA THR A 169 -3.50 5.16 -13.20
C THR A 169 -2.59 4.11 -13.85
N PRO A 170 -1.36 3.92 -13.34
CA PRO A 170 -0.48 2.88 -13.87
C PRO A 170 -1.10 1.49 -13.80
N GLU A 171 -0.93 0.71 -14.87
CA GLU A 171 -1.35 -0.69 -14.97
C GLU A 171 -0.63 -1.56 -13.93
N LEU A 172 -1.31 -2.59 -13.43
CA LEU A 172 -0.75 -3.56 -12.49
C LEU A 172 0.20 -4.53 -13.19
N SER A 173 1.44 -4.12 -13.38
CA SER A 173 2.52 -4.87 -14.06
C SER A 173 3.09 -6.05 -13.24
N GLY A 174 2.64 -6.23 -11.99
CA GLY A 174 3.25 -7.18 -11.04
C GLY A 174 4.34 -6.56 -10.16
N SER A 175 4.84 -5.37 -10.50
CA SER A 175 5.74 -4.58 -9.65
C SER A 175 5.00 -3.59 -8.75
N LEU A 176 3.74 -3.28 -9.04
CA LEU A 176 2.89 -2.40 -8.23
C LEU A 176 2.04 -3.19 -7.24
N LEU A 177 1.79 -2.58 -6.07
CA LEU A 177 0.82 -3.13 -5.13
C LEU A 177 -0.61 -2.89 -5.65
N PRO A 178 -1.45 -3.94 -5.76
CA PRO A 178 -2.87 -3.78 -6.05
C PRO A 178 -3.57 -3.15 -4.84
N GLY A 179 -3.61 -1.82 -4.81
CA GLY A 179 -4.17 -1.05 -3.72
C GLY A 179 -5.69 -1.20 -3.65
N ILE A 180 -6.23 -1.47 -2.46
CA ILE A 180 -7.69 -1.57 -2.27
C ILE A 180 -8.35 -0.21 -2.44
N THR A 181 -7.70 0.86 -2.00
CA THR A 181 -8.15 2.23 -2.26
C THR A 181 -8.10 2.54 -3.75
N ARG A 182 -7.03 2.12 -4.46
CA ARG A 182 -6.92 2.26 -5.92
C ARG A 182 -8.12 1.61 -6.62
N ASP A 183 -8.40 0.36 -6.33
CA ASP A 183 -9.52 -0.39 -6.88
C ASP A 183 -10.87 0.29 -6.60
N SER A 184 -11.06 0.80 -5.39
CA SER A 184 -12.28 1.53 -5.02
C SER A 184 -12.41 2.87 -5.75
N LEU A 185 -11.31 3.60 -5.96
CA LEU A 185 -11.33 4.88 -6.68
C LEU A 185 -11.63 4.69 -8.17
N LEU A 186 -11.14 3.62 -8.79
CA LEU A 186 -11.48 3.27 -10.18
C LEU A 186 -13.00 3.05 -10.31
N GLN A 187 -13.59 2.26 -9.41
CA GLN A 187 -15.03 2.01 -9.42
C GLN A 187 -15.83 3.28 -9.17
N LEU A 188 -15.45 4.07 -8.18
CA LEU A 188 -16.14 5.34 -7.86
C LEU A 188 -16.06 6.35 -9.01
N ALA A 189 -14.94 6.39 -9.73
CA ALA A 189 -14.79 7.25 -10.90
C ALA A 189 -15.74 6.81 -12.03
N LEU A 190 -15.83 5.51 -12.30
CA LEU A 190 -16.78 4.96 -13.28
C LEU A 190 -18.24 5.28 -12.87
N ASP A 191 -18.59 5.07 -11.61
CA ASP A 191 -19.93 5.37 -11.07
C ASP A 191 -20.27 6.86 -11.17
N ALA A 192 -19.28 7.74 -11.08
CA ALA A 192 -19.40 9.18 -11.26
C ALA A 192 -19.38 9.63 -12.73
N GLY A 193 -19.25 8.70 -13.69
CA GLY A 193 -19.27 8.97 -15.13
C GLY A 193 -17.95 9.46 -15.73
N PHE A 194 -16.83 9.31 -15.01
CA PHE A 194 -15.50 9.59 -15.57
C PHE A 194 -15.03 8.46 -16.48
N ALA A 195 -14.32 8.81 -17.55
CA ALA A 195 -13.52 7.84 -18.27
C ALA A 195 -12.32 7.40 -17.41
N VAL A 196 -12.05 6.10 -17.38
CA VAL A 196 -10.96 5.51 -16.56
C VAL A 196 -10.04 4.72 -17.48
N GLU A 197 -8.74 4.88 -17.31
CA GLU A 197 -7.68 4.17 -18.06
C GLU A 197 -6.63 3.61 -17.08
N GLU A 198 -6.09 2.44 -17.42
CA GLU A 198 -4.94 1.80 -16.79
C GLU A 198 -3.79 1.62 -17.77
#